data_94fcafd9abfe9a79fa06256afa3ec0c7
#
_entry.id   94fcafd9abfe9a79fa06256afa3ec0c7
#
_cell.length_a   1.000
_cell.length_b   1.000
_cell.length_c   1.000
_cell.angle_alpha   90.00
_cell.angle_beta   90.00
_cell.angle_gamma   90.00
#
_symmetry.space_group_name_H-M   'P 1'
#
loop_
_entity.id
_entity.type
_entity.pdbx_description
1 polymer ?
#
loop_
_entity_poly.entity_id
_entity_poly.type
_entity_poly.pdbx_seq_one_letter_code
_entity_poly.pdbx_strand_id
1 'polypeptide(L)'
;MSAINSIAASPTERLPGPLVFTLAAGAGLSVASIYYSQPMLDIIGKQFNVGVGAVGMVPMLTQMGYALGILLLAPLGDRHDRRVIILIKGLLLVAALLLCGFSGGLNALLIASFATGLTATVAQDIVPASAALAPERSRGKTVGTVMTGLLVGILLSRVVSGVVAEYFGWRAMYWLAAALVLFISLALWRVLPRFTPGTSVSYPRLLLSLAHLWQHHQTLRRAALAQGLLSVGFSAFWSTLALMLSDRFHLDSAVAGAFGLAGAAGAMSAPLAGSIADRIGPARVTLVGAGLVTISFALMFLLPALPLPAQLALIVLSTIGFDLGVQATLVAHQTLVYSLAPEARSRLNALLFTVVFIGMATGAALGSLALARWGWNGVVTLATLAGAASFALRLASRHLKN
;
A
#
# COMPACT_ATOMS: atom_id res chain seq x y z
N MET A 1 -61.72 -12.70 -14.34
CA MET A 1 -60.78 -13.43 -13.45
C MET A 1 -59.53 -13.71 -14.25
N SER A 2 -58.55 -12.90 -14.14
CA SER A 2 -57.24 -13.07 -14.78
C SER A 2 -56.19 -12.86 -13.67
N ALA A 3 -55.59 -13.96 -13.22
CA ALA A 3 -54.51 -13.97 -12.25
C ALA A 3 -53.23 -13.51 -12.92
N ILE A 4 -52.83 -12.31 -12.63
CA ILE A 4 -51.49 -11.80 -12.97
C ILE A 4 -50.53 -12.44 -11.99
N ASN A 5 -49.86 -13.51 -12.45
CA ASN A 5 -48.69 -14.06 -11.79
C ASN A 5 -47.57 -12.99 -11.81
N SER A 6 -47.45 -12.20 -10.74
CA SER A 6 -46.25 -11.46 -10.45
C SER A 6 -45.18 -12.44 -10.02
N ILE A 7 -44.32 -12.84 -10.93
CA ILE A 7 -43.03 -13.48 -10.62
C ILE A 7 -42.23 -12.38 -9.91
N ALA A 8 -42.36 -12.34 -8.59
CA ALA A 8 -41.44 -11.58 -7.75
C ALA A 8 -40.03 -12.21 -7.93
N ALA A 9 -39.21 -11.59 -8.75
CA ALA A 9 -37.78 -11.89 -8.77
C ALA A 9 -37.28 -11.75 -7.34
N SER A 10 -36.87 -12.86 -6.72
CA SER A 10 -36.22 -12.87 -5.42
C SER A 10 -34.95 -12.00 -5.55
N PRO A 11 -34.83 -10.94 -4.76
CA PRO A 11 -33.62 -10.13 -4.83
C PRO A 11 -32.45 -11.03 -4.40
N THR A 12 -31.49 -11.26 -5.29
CA THR A 12 -30.24 -11.91 -4.92
C THR A 12 -29.56 -11.02 -3.89
N GLU A 13 -29.66 -11.39 -2.63
CA GLU A 13 -29.21 -10.56 -1.49
C GLU A 13 -27.68 -10.37 -1.44
N ARG A 14 -26.93 -10.99 -2.33
CA ARG A 14 -25.45 -10.99 -2.35
C ARG A 14 -24.90 -11.12 -3.77
N LEU A 15 -23.72 -10.52 -4.00
CA LEU A 15 -22.95 -10.77 -5.22
C LEU A 15 -22.51 -12.24 -5.30
N PRO A 16 -22.40 -12.82 -6.52
CA PRO A 16 -21.87 -14.17 -6.72
C PRO A 16 -20.46 -14.28 -6.11
N GLY A 17 -20.23 -15.36 -5.37
CA GLY A 17 -18.94 -15.63 -4.72
C GLY A 17 -17.73 -15.55 -5.65
N PRO A 18 -17.78 -16.16 -6.86
CA PRO A 18 -16.70 -16.07 -7.85
C PRO A 18 -16.37 -14.64 -8.28
N LEU A 19 -17.36 -13.76 -8.42
CA LEU A 19 -17.13 -12.34 -8.75
C LEU A 19 -16.39 -11.63 -7.60
N VAL A 20 -16.84 -11.82 -6.36
CA VAL A 20 -16.21 -11.22 -5.19
C VAL A 20 -14.78 -11.72 -5.02
N PHE A 21 -14.54 -13.02 -5.22
CA PHE A 21 -13.20 -13.60 -5.20
C PHE A 21 -12.29 -13.01 -6.28
N THR A 22 -12.79 -12.89 -7.52
CA THR A 22 -12.02 -12.32 -8.64
C THR A 22 -11.64 -10.85 -8.37
N LEU A 23 -12.58 -10.07 -7.80
CA LEU A 23 -12.29 -8.69 -7.38
C LEU A 23 -11.24 -8.64 -6.26
N ALA A 24 -11.35 -9.50 -5.24
CA ALA A 24 -10.42 -9.58 -4.14
C ALA A 24 -9.01 -9.98 -4.61
N ALA A 25 -8.91 -11.00 -5.47
CA ALA A 25 -7.65 -11.45 -6.06
C ALA A 25 -7.05 -10.38 -6.99
N GLY A 26 -7.88 -9.71 -7.79
CA GLY A 26 -7.44 -8.61 -8.66
C GLY A 26 -6.87 -7.43 -7.88
N ALA A 27 -7.51 -7.02 -6.80
CA ALA A 27 -7.00 -5.98 -5.92
C ALA A 27 -5.68 -6.40 -5.25
N GLY A 28 -5.63 -7.63 -4.73
CA GLY A 28 -4.45 -8.18 -4.06
C GLY A 28 -3.24 -8.32 -4.98
N LEU A 29 -3.39 -8.94 -6.15
CA LEU A 29 -2.30 -9.14 -7.10
C LEU A 29 -1.77 -7.81 -7.67
N SER A 30 -2.67 -6.84 -7.91
CA SER A 30 -2.25 -5.53 -8.41
C SER A 30 -1.42 -4.78 -7.38
N VAL A 31 -1.89 -4.68 -6.12
CA VAL A 31 -1.17 -3.96 -5.08
C VAL A 31 0.11 -4.69 -4.64
N ALA A 32 0.14 -6.02 -4.71
CA ALA A 32 1.33 -6.82 -4.43
C ALA A 32 2.53 -6.37 -5.27
N SER A 33 2.28 -5.92 -6.51
CA SER A 33 3.30 -5.55 -7.49
C SER A 33 4.22 -4.41 -7.01
N ILE A 34 3.75 -3.56 -6.10
CA ILE A 34 4.57 -2.45 -5.56
C ILE A 34 5.52 -2.87 -4.43
N TYR A 35 5.40 -4.09 -3.92
CA TYR A 35 6.19 -4.59 -2.80
C TYR A 35 7.18 -5.71 -3.17
N TYR A 36 7.07 -6.31 -4.36
CA TYR A 36 7.91 -7.45 -4.77
C TYR A 36 9.41 -7.17 -4.69
N SER A 37 9.85 -5.95 -5.03
CA SER A 37 11.26 -5.62 -5.06
C SER A 37 11.94 -5.66 -3.68
N GLN A 38 11.22 -5.40 -2.60
CA GLN A 38 11.79 -5.20 -1.27
C GLN A 38 12.67 -6.36 -0.77
N PRO A 39 12.23 -7.64 -0.77
CA PRO A 39 13.07 -8.75 -0.36
C PRO A 39 14.18 -9.08 -1.37
N MET A 40 14.04 -8.64 -2.64
CA MET A 40 14.95 -8.98 -3.74
C MET A 40 16.10 -7.99 -3.92
N LEU A 41 16.13 -6.87 -3.17
CA LEU A 41 17.06 -5.77 -3.40
C LEU A 41 18.52 -6.19 -3.28
N ASP A 42 18.86 -7.09 -2.37
CA ASP A 42 20.23 -7.61 -2.23
C ASP A 42 20.67 -8.39 -3.49
N ILE A 43 19.83 -9.29 -3.99
CA ILE A 43 20.07 -10.07 -5.20
C ILE A 43 20.21 -9.16 -6.42
N ILE A 44 19.32 -8.17 -6.55
CA ILE A 44 19.34 -7.19 -7.66
C ILE A 44 20.62 -6.35 -7.61
N GLY A 45 21.00 -5.87 -6.42
CA GLY A 45 22.20 -5.08 -6.21
C GLY A 45 23.47 -5.81 -6.58
N LYS A 46 23.60 -7.07 -6.14
CA LYS A 46 24.71 -7.95 -6.47
C LYS A 46 24.78 -8.24 -7.98
N GLN A 47 23.65 -8.54 -8.62
CA GLN A 47 23.63 -8.87 -10.05
C GLN A 47 24.01 -7.70 -10.95
N PHE A 48 23.56 -6.48 -10.63
CA PHE A 48 23.93 -5.29 -11.40
C PHE A 48 25.22 -4.63 -10.91
N ASN A 49 25.85 -5.17 -9.87
CA ASN A 49 27.04 -4.61 -9.24
C ASN A 49 26.87 -3.13 -8.87
N VAL A 50 25.78 -2.82 -8.20
CA VAL A 50 25.43 -1.45 -7.77
C VAL A 50 25.30 -1.36 -6.26
N GLY A 51 25.61 -0.19 -5.72
CA GLY A 51 25.53 0.06 -4.27
C GLY A 51 24.09 0.17 -3.74
N VAL A 52 23.97 0.08 -2.41
CA VAL A 52 22.71 0.11 -1.64
C VAL A 52 21.84 1.32 -2.00
N GLY A 53 22.45 2.52 -2.12
CA GLY A 53 21.70 3.73 -2.49
C GLY A 53 21.08 3.66 -3.88
N ALA A 54 21.76 3.04 -4.83
CA ALA A 54 21.28 2.91 -6.20
C ALA A 54 20.15 1.87 -6.33
N VAL A 55 20.28 0.71 -5.68
CA VAL A 55 19.23 -0.32 -5.72
C VAL A 55 17.97 0.11 -4.95
N GLY A 56 18.10 0.95 -3.92
CA GLY A 56 16.98 1.53 -3.19
C GLY A 56 16.10 2.48 -4.00
N MET A 57 16.59 2.93 -5.18
CA MET A 57 15.77 3.69 -6.13
C MET A 57 14.66 2.84 -6.77
N VAL A 58 14.79 1.50 -6.77
CA VAL A 58 13.76 0.59 -7.32
C VAL A 58 12.43 0.72 -6.57
N PRO A 59 12.36 0.46 -5.25
CA PRO A 59 11.11 0.68 -4.51
C PRO A 59 10.70 2.15 -4.46
N MET A 60 11.65 3.09 -4.44
CA MET A 60 11.34 4.53 -4.45
C MET A 60 10.55 4.92 -5.70
N LEU A 61 11.01 4.55 -6.89
CA LEU A 61 10.33 4.87 -8.13
C LEU A 61 9.01 4.11 -8.28
N THR A 62 8.93 2.86 -7.81
CA THR A 62 7.66 2.13 -7.78
C THR A 62 6.63 2.84 -6.94
N GLN A 63 6.98 3.30 -5.75
CA GLN A 63 6.07 4.00 -4.84
C GLN A 63 5.73 5.41 -5.33
N MET A 64 6.68 6.12 -5.93
CA MET A 64 6.42 7.41 -6.58
C MET A 64 5.46 7.26 -7.77
N GLY A 65 5.67 6.25 -8.61
CA GLY A 65 4.75 5.89 -9.70
C GLY A 65 3.33 5.64 -9.17
N TYR A 66 3.21 4.90 -8.06
CA TYR A 66 1.92 4.61 -7.44
C TYR A 66 1.26 5.87 -6.87
N ALA A 67 2.00 6.76 -6.22
CA ALA A 67 1.50 8.06 -5.75
C ALA A 67 0.93 8.89 -6.89
N LEU A 68 1.67 9.01 -8.00
CA LEU A 68 1.22 9.72 -9.19
C LEU A 68 0.04 9.03 -9.87
N GLY A 69 0.03 7.69 -9.88
CA GLY A 69 -1.08 6.90 -10.41
C GLY A 69 -2.38 7.12 -9.63
N ILE A 70 -2.32 7.18 -8.30
CA ILE A 70 -3.49 7.52 -7.48
C ILE A 70 -3.96 8.95 -7.80
N LEU A 71 -3.06 9.90 -7.82
CA LEU A 71 -3.39 11.30 -8.03
C LEU A 71 -3.99 11.56 -9.42
N LEU A 72 -3.41 10.96 -10.46
CA LEU A 72 -3.75 11.25 -11.84
C LEU A 72 -4.73 10.25 -12.46
N LEU A 73 -4.62 8.95 -12.14
CA LEU A 73 -5.41 7.93 -12.82
C LEU A 73 -6.68 7.52 -12.08
N ALA A 74 -6.74 7.66 -10.74
CA ALA A 74 -7.95 7.31 -10.00
C ALA A 74 -9.18 8.16 -10.40
N PRO A 75 -9.08 9.47 -10.69
CA PRO A 75 -10.22 10.27 -11.13
C PRO A 75 -10.80 9.84 -12.50
N LEU A 76 -10.04 9.11 -13.31
CA LEU A 76 -10.53 8.57 -14.59
C LEU A 76 -11.63 7.51 -14.38
N GLY A 77 -11.56 6.74 -13.29
CA GLY A 77 -12.58 5.74 -12.95
C GLY A 77 -13.93 6.33 -12.58
N ASP A 78 -13.99 7.61 -12.20
CA ASP A 78 -15.26 8.31 -11.95
C ASP A 78 -15.90 8.85 -13.25
N ARG A 79 -15.07 9.10 -14.27
CA ARG A 79 -15.51 9.71 -15.55
C ARG A 79 -15.77 8.71 -16.67
N HIS A 80 -15.10 7.57 -16.66
CA HIS A 80 -15.17 6.55 -17.70
C HIS A 80 -15.73 5.25 -17.16
N ASP A 81 -16.11 4.33 -18.06
CA ASP A 81 -16.47 2.97 -17.67
C ASP A 81 -15.31 2.34 -16.86
N ARG A 82 -15.55 2.13 -15.58
CA ARG A 82 -14.55 1.62 -14.64
C ARG A 82 -14.02 0.23 -15.06
N ARG A 83 -14.84 -0.58 -15.73
CA ARG A 83 -14.40 -1.85 -16.32
C ARG A 83 -13.25 -1.62 -17.30
N VAL A 84 -13.42 -0.66 -18.21
CA VAL A 84 -12.40 -0.34 -19.23
C VAL A 84 -11.11 0.17 -18.56
N ILE A 85 -11.22 1.04 -17.57
CA ILE A 85 -10.06 1.55 -16.82
C ILE A 85 -9.30 0.42 -16.11
N ILE A 86 -10.01 -0.48 -15.41
CA ILE A 86 -9.41 -1.64 -14.72
C ILE A 86 -8.65 -2.51 -15.72
N LEU A 87 -9.26 -2.82 -16.87
CA LEU A 87 -8.65 -3.71 -17.87
C LEU A 87 -7.44 -3.08 -18.55
N ILE A 88 -7.52 -1.80 -18.95
CA ILE A 88 -6.38 -1.09 -19.56
C ILE A 88 -5.21 -1.02 -18.57
N LYS A 89 -5.46 -0.59 -17.34
CA LYS A 89 -4.43 -0.54 -16.29
C LYS A 89 -3.85 -1.92 -15.99
N GLY A 90 -4.68 -2.96 -15.95
CA GLY A 90 -4.24 -4.34 -15.77
C GLY A 90 -3.28 -4.80 -16.87
N LEU A 91 -3.60 -4.53 -18.13
CA LEU A 91 -2.75 -4.88 -19.27
C LEU A 91 -1.45 -4.04 -19.28
N LEU A 92 -1.52 -2.76 -18.95
CA LEU A 92 -0.33 -1.91 -18.80
C LEU A 92 0.55 -2.39 -17.63
N LEU A 93 -0.03 -2.86 -16.54
CA LEU A 93 0.71 -3.46 -15.43
C LEU A 93 1.42 -4.75 -15.86
N VAL A 94 0.77 -5.61 -16.65
CA VAL A 94 1.42 -6.80 -17.23
C VAL A 94 2.64 -6.39 -18.06
N ALA A 95 2.49 -5.40 -18.94
CA ALA A 95 3.60 -4.90 -19.76
C ALA A 95 4.74 -4.35 -18.90
N ALA A 96 4.43 -3.56 -17.86
CA ALA A 96 5.43 -3.01 -16.95
C ALA A 96 6.19 -4.10 -16.17
N LEU A 97 5.47 -5.13 -15.68
CA LEU A 97 6.08 -6.28 -14.99
C LEU A 97 6.99 -7.10 -15.93
N LEU A 98 6.57 -7.31 -17.18
CA LEU A 98 7.43 -7.96 -18.18
C LEU A 98 8.68 -7.13 -18.46
N LEU A 99 8.57 -5.80 -18.58
CA LEU A 99 9.72 -4.92 -18.73
C LEU A 99 10.67 -5.00 -17.52
N CYS A 100 10.15 -5.13 -16.29
CA CYS A 100 10.99 -5.40 -15.13
C CYS A 100 11.75 -6.73 -15.29
N GLY A 101 11.05 -7.81 -15.65
CA GLY A 101 11.65 -9.14 -15.80
C GLY A 101 12.68 -9.24 -16.92
N PHE A 102 12.53 -8.45 -18.00
CA PHE A 102 13.47 -8.40 -19.13
C PHE A 102 14.53 -7.30 -19.01
N SER A 103 14.56 -6.53 -17.92
CA SER A 103 15.52 -5.45 -17.76
C SER A 103 16.98 -5.98 -17.77
N GLY A 104 17.78 -5.44 -18.68
CA GLY A 104 19.20 -5.79 -18.82
C GLY A 104 20.14 -4.97 -17.92
N GLY A 105 19.63 -3.95 -17.21
CA GLY A 105 20.40 -3.08 -16.33
C GLY A 105 19.51 -2.28 -15.39
N LEU A 106 20.14 -1.62 -14.41
CA LEU A 106 19.43 -0.87 -13.37
C LEU A 106 18.52 0.23 -13.96
N ASN A 107 18.99 1.02 -14.93
CA ASN A 107 18.19 2.11 -15.49
C ASN A 107 16.89 1.63 -16.15
N ALA A 108 16.96 0.50 -16.88
CA ALA A 108 15.77 -0.11 -17.47
C ALA A 108 14.81 -0.60 -16.38
N LEU A 109 15.34 -1.22 -15.31
CA LEU A 109 14.55 -1.65 -14.16
C LEU A 109 13.90 -0.47 -13.44
N LEU A 110 14.59 0.66 -13.28
CA LEU A 110 14.06 1.86 -12.65
C LEU A 110 12.85 2.42 -13.41
N ILE A 111 12.97 2.54 -14.75
CA ILE A 111 11.88 3.01 -15.61
C ILE A 111 10.68 2.04 -15.54
N ALA A 112 10.94 0.74 -15.64
CA ALA A 112 9.91 -0.29 -15.54
C ALA A 112 9.24 -0.31 -14.16
N SER A 113 10.00 -0.08 -13.09
CA SER A 113 9.50 0.01 -11.72
C SER A 113 8.57 1.20 -11.52
N PHE A 114 8.92 2.35 -12.08
CA PHE A 114 8.01 3.52 -12.07
C PHE A 114 6.72 3.23 -12.84
N ALA A 115 6.80 2.62 -14.02
CA ALA A 115 5.64 2.21 -14.80
C ALA A 115 4.78 1.16 -14.05
N THR A 116 5.41 0.21 -13.36
CA THR A 116 4.73 -0.77 -12.50
C THR A 116 3.94 -0.05 -11.41
N GLY A 117 4.56 0.89 -10.69
CA GLY A 117 3.87 1.68 -9.67
C GLY A 117 2.66 2.44 -10.23
N LEU A 118 2.87 3.19 -11.33
CA LEU A 118 1.82 3.99 -11.97
C LEU A 118 0.60 3.14 -12.35
N THR A 119 0.81 1.95 -12.87
CA THR A 119 -0.25 1.06 -13.38
C THR A 119 -0.83 0.13 -12.31
N ALA A 120 -0.11 -0.18 -11.23
CA ALA A 120 -0.58 -1.04 -10.12
C ALA A 120 -1.77 -0.45 -9.35
N THR A 121 -2.15 0.81 -9.64
CA THR A 121 -3.32 1.48 -9.06
C THR A 121 -4.67 0.88 -9.45
N VAL A 122 -4.69 -0.24 -10.16
CA VAL A 122 -5.90 -1.04 -10.46
C VAL A 122 -6.74 -1.32 -9.20
N ALA A 123 -6.09 -1.61 -8.07
CA ALA A 123 -6.77 -1.86 -6.79
C ALA A 123 -7.65 -0.68 -6.36
N GLN A 124 -7.24 0.57 -6.68
CA GLN A 124 -7.99 1.79 -6.37
C GLN A 124 -9.28 1.94 -7.18
N ASP A 125 -9.39 1.23 -8.31
CA ASP A 125 -10.61 1.16 -9.12
C ASP A 125 -11.48 -0.04 -8.74
N ILE A 126 -10.86 -1.18 -8.36
CA ILE A 126 -11.57 -2.41 -7.98
C ILE A 126 -12.38 -2.23 -6.70
N VAL A 127 -11.81 -1.57 -5.69
CA VAL A 127 -12.50 -1.38 -4.39
C VAL A 127 -13.80 -0.58 -4.56
N PRO A 128 -13.81 0.61 -5.21
CA PRO A 128 -15.05 1.31 -5.50
C PRO A 128 -15.99 0.57 -6.46
N ALA A 129 -15.46 -0.21 -7.43
CA ALA A 129 -16.27 -1.05 -8.30
C ALA A 129 -17.05 -2.10 -7.48
N SER A 130 -16.39 -2.74 -6.52
CA SER A 130 -17.03 -3.72 -5.63
C SER A 130 -18.15 -3.10 -4.80
N ALA A 131 -17.95 -1.87 -4.33
CA ALA A 131 -18.97 -1.12 -3.59
C ALA A 131 -20.17 -0.73 -4.47
N ALA A 132 -19.93 -0.38 -5.74
CA ALA A 132 -20.97 -0.02 -6.69
C ALA A 132 -21.83 -1.22 -7.14
N LEU A 133 -21.21 -2.40 -7.25
CA LEU A 133 -21.91 -3.64 -7.64
C LEU A 133 -22.70 -4.26 -6.49
N ALA A 134 -22.27 -4.04 -5.25
CA ALA A 134 -22.84 -4.72 -4.10
C ALA A 134 -24.21 -4.14 -3.72
N PRO A 135 -25.22 -5.01 -3.45
CA PRO A 135 -26.47 -4.60 -2.84
C PRO A 135 -26.23 -3.87 -1.52
N GLU A 136 -27.07 -2.89 -1.20
CA GLU A 136 -26.89 -2.00 -0.04
C GLU A 136 -26.67 -2.77 1.28
N ARG A 137 -27.48 -3.82 1.50
CA ARG A 137 -27.39 -4.68 2.69
C ARG A 137 -26.08 -5.46 2.83
N SER A 138 -25.41 -5.79 1.74
CA SER A 138 -24.20 -6.61 1.73
C SER A 138 -22.93 -5.82 1.31
N ARG A 139 -23.06 -4.51 1.03
CA ARG A 139 -21.97 -3.66 0.53
C ARG A 139 -20.75 -3.69 1.45
N GLY A 140 -20.94 -3.50 2.75
CA GLY A 140 -19.84 -3.55 3.72
C GLY A 140 -19.10 -4.88 3.74
N LYS A 141 -19.84 -6.00 3.66
CA LYS A 141 -19.23 -7.34 3.62
C LYS A 141 -18.44 -7.55 2.33
N THR A 142 -19.00 -7.16 1.18
CA THR A 142 -18.34 -7.29 -0.12
C THR A 142 -17.05 -6.48 -0.18
N VAL A 143 -17.11 -5.20 0.19
CA VAL A 143 -15.92 -4.32 0.24
C VAL A 143 -14.90 -4.86 1.23
N GLY A 144 -15.34 -5.30 2.40
CA GLY A 144 -14.46 -5.92 3.41
C GLY A 144 -13.73 -7.15 2.87
N THR A 145 -14.40 -8.02 2.12
CA THR A 145 -13.76 -9.19 1.48
C THR A 145 -12.71 -8.76 0.44
N VAL A 146 -13.02 -7.76 -0.39
CA VAL A 146 -12.06 -7.23 -1.39
C VAL A 146 -10.85 -6.59 -0.69
N MET A 147 -11.08 -5.83 0.38
CA MET A 147 -9.99 -5.25 1.18
C MET A 147 -9.13 -6.31 1.87
N THR A 148 -9.74 -7.42 2.34
CA THR A 148 -8.98 -8.57 2.86
C THR A 148 -8.08 -9.16 1.77
N GLY A 149 -8.59 -9.34 0.55
CA GLY A 149 -7.77 -9.78 -0.58
C GLY A 149 -6.60 -8.85 -0.88
N LEU A 150 -6.83 -7.53 -0.82
CA LEU A 150 -5.79 -6.52 -0.98
C LEU A 150 -4.71 -6.65 0.11
N LEU A 151 -5.10 -6.76 1.38
CA LEU A 151 -4.17 -6.92 2.50
C LEU A 151 -3.38 -8.22 2.43
N VAL A 152 -4.03 -9.33 2.08
CA VAL A 152 -3.37 -10.62 1.85
C VAL A 152 -2.36 -10.51 0.69
N GLY A 153 -2.70 -9.79 -0.38
CA GLY A 153 -1.78 -9.51 -1.47
C GLY A 153 -0.52 -8.77 -1.02
N ILE A 154 -0.66 -7.72 -0.22
CA ILE A 154 0.47 -6.97 0.37
C ILE A 154 1.34 -7.90 1.22
N LEU A 155 0.73 -8.69 2.07
CA LEU A 155 1.41 -9.60 2.97
C LEU A 155 2.19 -10.68 2.21
N LEU A 156 1.49 -11.42 1.35
CA LEU A 156 2.08 -12.54 0.63
C LEU A 156 3.10 -12.07 -0.43
N SER A 157 3.01 -10.82 -0.90
CA SER A 157 3.94 -10.30 -1.90
C SER A 157 5.40 -10.44 -1.48
N ARG A 158 5.73 -10.10 -0.22
CA ARG A 158 7.09 -10.19 0.31
C ARG A 158 7.54 -11.64 0.49
N VAL A 159 6.67 -12.48 1.04
CA VAL A 159 6.97 -13.91 1.25
C VAL A 159 7.24 -14.60 -0.08
N VAL A 160 6.31 -14.46 -1.03
CA VAL A 160 6.41 -15.11 -2.34
C VAL A 160 7.60 -14.57 -3.12
N SER A 161 7.79 -13.25 -3.15
CA SER A 161 8.91 -12.66 -3.90
C SER A 161 10.27 -13.03 -3.32
N GLY A 162 10.39 -13.11 -1.99
CA GLY A 162 11.61 -13.57 -1.33
C GLY A 162 11.97 -15.00 -1.70
N VAL A 163 11.00 -15.91 -1.59
CA VAL A 163 11.19 -17.34 -1.94
C VAL A 163 11.47 -17.52 -3.43
N VAL A 164 10.65 -16.92 -4.30
CA VAL A 164 10.85 -17.06 -5.76
C VAL A 164 12.20 -16.47 -6.19
N ALA A 165 12.59 -15.34 -5.63
CA ALA A 165 13.86 -14.72 -5.99
C ALA A 165 15.07 -15.54 -5.55
N GLU A 166 15.02 -16.17 -4.38
CA GLU A 166 16.10 -17.02 -3.86
C GLU A 166 16.31 -18.27 -4.72
N TYR A 167 15.24 -18.99 -5.06
CA TYR A 167 15.35 -20.28 -5.75
C TYR A 167 15.33 -20.18 -7.28
N PHE A 168 14.67 -19.18 -7.87
CA PHE A 168 14.44 -19.05 -9.31
C PHE A 168 15.00 -17.74 -9.90
N GLY A 169 15.53 -16.87 -9.05
CA GLY A 169 16.01 -15.54 -9.42
C GLY A 169 14.89 -14.49 -9.46
N TRP A 170 15.27 -13.24 -9.20
CA TRP A 170 14.33 -12.12 -9.07
C TRP A 170 13.50 -11.82 -10.35
N ARG A 171 14.04 -12.14 -11.53
CA ARG A 171 13.31 -11.98 -12.81
C ARG A 171 12.11 -12.92 -12.89
N ALA A 172 12.25 -14.14 -12.39
CA ALA A 172 11.17 -15.12 -12.36
C ALA A 172 9.96 -14.61 -11.57
N MET A 173 10.19 -13.83 -10.50
CA MET A 173 9.09 -13.21 -9.75
C MET A 173 8.28 -12.22 -10.60
N TYR A 174 8.94 -11.39 -11.39
CA TYR A 174 8.25 -10.44 -12.26
C TYR A 174 7.48 -11.13 -13.39
N TRP A 175 8.02 -12.21 -13.97
CA TRP A 175 7.31 -13.02 -14.98
C TRP A 175 6.11 -13.74 -14.37
N LEU A 176 6.26 -14.32 -13.18
CA LEU A 176 5.15 -14.92 -12.44
C LEU A 176 4.06 -13.89 -12.14
N ALA A 177 4.45 -12.72 -11.66
CA ALA A 177 3.51 -11.63 -11.37
C ALA A 177 2.76 -11.19 -12.65
N ALA A 178 3.47 -11.03 -13.77
CA ALA A 178 2.87 -10.68 -15.05
C ALA A 178 1.83 -11.74 -15.49
N ALA A 179 2.16 -13.03 -15.36
CA ALA A 179 1.24 -14.12 -15.69
C ALA A 179 -0.01 -14.11 -14.80
N LEU A 180 0.16 -13.92 -13.48
CA LEU A 180 -0.94 -13.86 -12.53
C LEU A 180 -1.85 -12.64 -12.77
N VAL A 181 -1.26 -11.46 -13.03
CA VAL A 181 -2.02 -10.23 -13.34
C VAL A 181 -2.74 -10.36 -14.67
N LEU A 182 -2.14 -10.99 -15.68
CA LEU A 182 -2.81 -11.27 -16.95
C LEU A 182 -4.00 -12.20 -16.75
N PHE A 183 -3.81 -13.31 -16.04
CA PHE A 183 -4.86 -14.27 -15.76
C PHE A 183 -6.04 -13.61 -15.03
N ILE A 184 -5.78 -12.84 -13.99
CA ILE A 184 -6.85 -12.16 -13.24
C ILE A 184 -7.52 -11.06 -14.07
N SER A 185 -6.76 -10.35 -14.93
CA SER A 185 -7.34 -9.36 -15.86
C SER A 185 -8.29 -9.99 -16.87
N LEU A 186 -7.94 -11.17 -17.39
CA LEU A 186 -8.83 -11.95 -18.27
C LEU A 186 -10.09 -12.45 -17.53
N ALA A 187 -9.94 -12.87 -16.27
CA ALA A 187 -11.09 -13.24 -15.45
C ALA A 187 -12.00 -12.02 -15.19
N LEU A 188 -11.43 -10.88 -14.83
CA LEU A 188 -12.15 -9.61 -14.63
C LEU A 188 -12.87 -9.17 -15.91
N TRP A 189 -12.22 -9.30 -17.07
CA TRP A 189 -12.87 -9.02 -18.36
C TRP A 189 -14.14 -9.85 -18.59
N ARG A 190 -14.18 -11.10 -18.15
CA ARG A 190 -15.34 -11.99 -18.29
C ARG A 190 -16.45 -11.69 -17.29
N VAL A 191 -16.11 -11.33 -16.07
CA VAL A 191 -17.10 -11.25 -14.96
C VAL A 191 -17.56 -9.82 -14.64
N LEU A 192 -16.77 -8.77 -14.98
CA LEU A 192 -17.16 -7.40 -14.70
C LEU A 192 -18.23 -6.91 -15.67
N PRO A 193 -19.34 -6.37 -15.17
CA PRO A 193 -20.30 -5.65 -16.01
C PRO A 193 -19.74 -4.29 -16.43
N ARG A 194 -20.39 -3.62 -17.36
CA ARG A 194 -20.12 -2.23 -17.71
C ARG A 194 -20.63 -1.32 -16.59
N PHE A 195 -19.87 -0.26 -16.32
CA PHE A 195 -20.26 0.77 -15.36
C PHE A 195 -20.65 2.04 -16.08
N THR A 196 -21.75 2.63 -15.64
CA THR A 196 -22.11 4.00 -16.07
C THR A 196 -21.18 4.98 -15.39
N PRO A 197 -20.62 5.98 -16.11
CA PRO A 197 -19.81 7.01 -15.51
C PRO A 197 -20.54 7.74 -14.38
N GLY A 198 -19.86 7.95 -13.27
CA GLY A 198 -20.43 8.61 -12.08
C GLY A 198 -20.52 10.14 -12.21
N THR A 199 -19.80 10.72 -13.18
CA THR A 199 -19.78 12.17 -13.37
C THR A 199 -19.51 12.57 -14.82
N SER A 200 -20.11 13.69 -15.24
CA SER A 200 -19.82 14.36 -16.52
C SER A 200 -18.78 15.48 -16.40
N VAL A 201 -18.24 15.71 -15.20
CA VAL A 201 -17.24 16.77 -14.94
C VAL A 201 -15.97 16.49 -15.75
N SER A 202 -15.41 17.54 -16.37
CA SER A 202 -14.19 17.41 -17.16
C SER A 202 -12.99 17.02 -16.29
N TYR A 203 -12.05 16.24 -16.85
CA TYR A 203 -10.88 15.76 -16.12
C TYR A 203 -10.04 16.87 -15.47
N PRO A 204 -9.74 18.02 -16.13
CA PRO A 204 -9.05 19.13 -15.48
C PRO A 204 -9.81 19.69 -14.27
N ARG A 205 -11.14 19.76 -14.33
CA ARG A 205 -11.94 20.21 -13.18
C ARG A 205 -11.92 19.22 -12.03
N LEU A 206 -11.84 17.92 -12.31
CA LEU A 206 -11.64 16.89 -11.25
C LEU A 206 -10.29 17.09 -10.56
N LEU A 207 -9.20 17.31 -11.31
CA LEU A 207 -7.89 17.60 -10.72
C LEU A 207 -7.89 18.92 -9.92
N LEU A 208 -8.52 19.98 -10.44
CA LEU A 208 -8.68 21.24 -9.70
C LEU A 208 -9.46 21.04 -8.40
N SER A 209 -10.45 20.14 -8.38
CA SER A 209 -11.20 19.83 -7.17
C SER A 209 -10.32 19.16 -6.10
N LEU A 210 -9.32 18.38 -6.48
CA LEU A 210 -8.33 17.83 -5.54
C LEU A 210 -7.49 18.95 -4.92
N ALA A 211 -6.98 19.88 -5.75
CA ALA A 211 -6.24 21.04 -5.25
C ALA A 211 -7.08 21.91 -4.30
N HIS A 212 -8.36 22.12 -4.64
CA HIS A 212 -9.31 22.85 -3.79
C HIS A 212 -9.51 22.15 -2.43
N LEU A 213 -9.76 20.83 -2.42
CA LEU A 213 -9.91 20.05 -1.18
C LEU A 213 -8.64 20.13 -0.32
N TRP A 214 -7.46 20.05 -0.93
CA TRP A 214 -6.18 20.18 -0.24
C TRP A 214 -6.01 21.55 0.41
N GLN A 215 -6.35 22.63 -0.30
CA GLN A 215 -6.20 23.99 0.20
C GLN A 215 -7.19 24.32 1.33
N HIS A 216 -8.45 23.85 1.24
CA HIS A 216 -9.50 24.23 2.18
C HIS A 216 -9.56 23.39 3.46
N HIS A 217 -9.07 22.14 3.43
CA HIS A 217 -9.16 21.25 4.59
C HIS A 217 -7.82 21.10 5.31
N GLN A 218 -7.56 21.93 6.32
CA GLN A 218 -6.36 21.83 7.14
C GLN A 218 -6.23 20.47 7.86
N THR A 219 -7.35 19.89 8.29
CA THR A 219 -7.39 18.55 8.91
C THR A 219 -6.89 17.48 7.95
N LEU A 220 -7.26 17.54 6.66
CA LEU A 220 -6.73 16.66 5.61
C LEU A 220 -5.21 16.77 5.51
N ARG A 221 -4.69 17.99 5.37
CA ARG A 221 -3.23 18.22 5.26
C ARG A 221 -2.47 17.66 6.45
N ARG A 222 -2.94 17.95 7.67
CA ARG A 222 -2.29 17.46 8.89
C ARG A 222 -2.35 15.93 9.03
N ALA A 223 -3.50 15.33 8.72
CA ALA A 223 -3.66 13.87 8.72
C ALA A 223 -2.76 13.20 7.67
N ALA A 224 -2.76 13.73 6.44
CA ALA A 224 -1.95 13.21 5.35
C ALA A 224 -0.45 13.35 5.63
N LEU A 225 0.02 14.50 6.11
CA LEU A 225 1.42 14.72 6.47
C LEU A 225 1.86 13.83 7.63
N ALA A 226 1.03 13.70 8.68
CA ALA A 226 1.34 12.81 9.80
C ALA A 226 1.46 11.35 9.34
N GLN A 227 0.53 10.88 8.50
CA GLN A 227 0.60 9.53 7.95
C GLN A 227 1.76 9.36 6.98
N GLY A 228 2.04 10.37 6.15
CA GLY A 228 3.21 10.38 5.26
C GLY A 228 4.53 10.25 6.01
N LEU A 229 4.70 10.95 7.14
CA LEU A 229 5.88 10.82 8.00
C LEU A 229 6.03 9.40 8.57
N LEU A 230 4.95 8.78 9.04
CA LEU A 230 4.98 7.37 9.47
C LEU A 230 5.36 6.44 8.31
N SER A 231 4.90 6.75 7.10
CA SER A 231 5.22 5.99 5.90
C SER A 231 6.68 6.13 5.47
N VAL A 232 7.36 7.25 5.81
CA VAL A 232 8.82 7.38 5.64
C VAL A 232 9.54 6.30 6.46
N GLY A 233 9.26 6.19 7.76
CA GLY A 233 9.88 5.18 8.63
C GLY A 233 9.57 3.75 8.18
N PHE A 234 8.30 3.48 7.88
CA PHE A 234 7.83 2.19 7.36
C PHE A 234 8.61 1.76 6.11
N SER A 235 8.68 2.64 5.10
CA SER A 235 9.33 2.29 3.85
C SER A 235 10.86 2.27 3.96
N ALA A 236 11.46 3.13 4.80
CA ALA A 236 12.89 3.07 5.09
C ALA A 236 13.27 1.68 5.63
N PHE A 237 12.52 1.15 6.58
CA PHE A 237 12.73 -0.18 7.13
C PHE A 237 12.58 -1.28 6.08
N TRP A 238 11.42 -1.37 5.42
CA TRP A 238 11.13 -2.46 4.49
C TRP A 238 12.01 -2.46 3.25
N SER A 239 12.45 -1.29 2.77
CA SER A 239 13.34 -1.18 1.61
C SER A 239 14.81 -1.44 1.92
N THR A 240 15.19 -1.55 3.19
CA THR A 240 16.57 -1.79 3.61
C THR A 240 16.75 -3.08 4.39
N LEU A 241 15.67 -3.69 4.84
CA LEU A 241 15.71 -4.89 5.69
C LEU A 241 16.47 -6.05 5.03
N ALA A 242 16.17 -6.38 3.77
CA ALA A 242 16.82 -7.48 3.06
C ALA A 242 18.34 -7.28 2.93
N LEU A 243 18.73 -6.03 2.62
CA LEU A 243 20.15 -5.65 2.52
C LEU A 243 20.86 -5.78 3.88
N MET A 244 20.23 -5.32 4.95
CA MET A 244 20.77 -5.42 6.30
C MET A 244 20.85 -6.88 6.79
N LEU A 245 19.83 -7.69 6.51
CA LEU A 245 19.80 -9.11 6.89
C LEU A 245 20.89 -9.90 6.15
N SER A 246 21.11 -9.61 4.86
CA SER A 246 22.19 -10.23 4.08
C SER A 246 23.57 -9.82 4.59
N ASP A 247 23.81 -8.52 4.80
CA ASP A 247 25.12 -7.99 5.19
C ASP A 247 25.50 -8.39 6.63
N ARG A 248 24.58 -8.23 7.58
CA ARG A 248 24.88 -8.40 9.01
C ARG A 248 24.65 -9.82 9.52
N PHE A 249 23.65 -10.51 9.02
CA PHE A 249 23.22 -11.83 9.52
C PHE A 249 23.45 -12.96 8.53
N HIS A 250 23.89 -12.65 7.30
CA HIS A 250 24.09 -13.60 6.19
C HIS A 250 22.80 -14.40 5.89
N LEU A 251 21.64 -13.75 6.06
CA LEU A 251 20.33 -14.32 5.77
C LEU A 251 19.91 -14.00 4.33
N ASP A 252 19.23 -14.95 3.73
CA ASP A 252 18.82 -14.88 2.33
C ASP A 252 17.51 -14.08 2.09
N SER A 253 17.14 -13.94 0.83
CA SER A 253 15.95 -13.26 0.37
C SER A 253 14.66 -13.92 0.84
N ALA A 254 14.66 -15.26 0.99
CA ALA A 254 13.49 -15.99 1.49
C ALA A 254 13.21 -15.65 2.96
N VAL A 255 14.24 -15.56 3.80
CA VAL A 255 14.13 -15.15 5.21
C VAL A 255 13.69 -13.68 5.27
N ALA A 256 14.29 -12.80 4.46
CA ALA A 256 13.86 -11.39 4.40
C ALA A 256 12.38 -11.26 4.03
N GLY A 257 11.90 -12.06 3.08
CA GLY A 257 10.49 -12.15 2.72
C GLY A 257 9.60 -12.67 3.86
N ALA A 258 10.08 -13.67 4.63
CA ALA A 258 9.35 -14.23 5.76
C ALA A 258 9.09 -13.21 6.89
N PHE A 259 9.94 -12.18 7.05
CA PHE A 259 9.66 -11.04 7.93
C PHE A 259 8.36 -10.33 7.55
N GLY A 260 7.90 -10.44 6.29
CA GLY A 260 6.58 -9.97 5.87
C GLY A 260 5.44 -10.54 6.70
N LEU A 261 5.59 -11.76 7.26
CA LEU A 261 4.59 -12.35 8.17
C LEU A 261 4.45 -11.58 9.49
N ALA A 262 5.52 -10.94 9.96
CA ALA A 262 5.42 -10.05 11.12
C ALA A 262 4.54 -8.83 10.83
N GLY A 263 4.59 -8.29 9.60
CA GLY A 263 3.69 -7.23 9.13
C GLY A 263 2.22 -7.66 9.03
N ALA A 264 1.93 -8.96 8.92
CA ALA A 264 0.56 -9.48 8.96
C ALA A 264 -0.18 -9.15 10.26
N ALA A 265 0.53 -9.17 11.37
CA ALA A 265 -0.02 -8.81 12.68
C ALA A 265 -0.56 -7.36 12.67
N GLY A 266 0.14 -6.46 11.98
CA GLY A 266 -0.31 -5.09 11.75
C GLY A 266 -1.61 -5.02 10.95
N ALA A 267 -1.68 -5.74 9.83
CA ALA A 267 -2.89 -5.77 8.99
C ALA A 267 -4.11 -6.32 9.75
N MET A 268 -3.93 -7.33 10.59
CA MET A 268 -5.00 -7.92 11.43
C MET A 268 -5.51 -6.94 12.49
N SER A 269 -4.76 -5.93 12.86
CA SER A 269 -5.17 -4.92 13.84
C SER A 269 -6.14 -3.87 13.28
N ALA A 270 -6.26 -3.73 11.98
CA ALA A 270 -7.09 -2.68 11.37
C ALA A 270 -8.56 -2.67 11.84
N PRO A 271 -9.27 -3.82 11.95
CA PRO A 271 -10.63 -3.84 12.50
C PRO A 271 -10.67 -3.44 13.99
N LEU A 272 -9.67 -3.86 14.77
CA LEU A 272 -9.55 -3.49 16.19
C LEU A 272 -9.29 -1.99 16.34
N ALA A 273 -8.39 -1.44 15.52
CA ALA A 273 -8.10 -0.01 15.51
C ALA A 273 -9.34 0.82 15.18
N GLY A 274 -10.17 0.38 14.21
CA GLY A 274 -11.44 1.01 13.89
C GLY A 274 -12.38 1.04 15.09
N SER A 275 -12.58 -0.11 15.75
CA SER A 275 -13.47 -0.20 16.92
C SER A 275 -12.96 0.62 18.12
N ILE A 276 -11.64 0.71 18.30
CA ILE A 276 -11.03 1.56 19.32
C ILE A 276 -11.20 3.05 18.94
N ALA A 277 -11.04 3.41 17.67
CA ALA A 277 -11.25 4.77 17.19
C ALA A 277 -12.69 5.24 17.42
N ASP A 278 -13.67 4.34 17.26
CA ASP A 278 -15.09 4.64 17.56
C ASP A 278 -15.34 4.90 19.05
N ARG A 279 -14.58 4.23 19.94
CA ARG A 279 -14.75 4.36 21.40
C ARG A 279 -14.02 5.55 22.01
N ILE A 280 -12.74 5.73 21.67
CA ILE A 280 -11.89 6.75 22.29
C ILE A 280 -11.62 7.97 21.40
N GLY A 281 -12.12 7.93 20.19
CA GLY A 281 -11.94 8.94 19.15
C GLY A 281 -10.68 8.76 18.30
N PRO A 282 -10.79 9.03 16.97
CA PRO A 282 -9.69 8.82 16.04
C PRO A 282 -8.44 9.68 16.34
N ALA A 283 -8.62 10.87 16.91
CA ALA A 283 -7.49 11.73 17.27
C ALA A 283 -6.57 11.13 18.36
N ARG A 284 -7.13 10.36 19.31
CA ARG A 284 -6.34 9.65 20.32
C ARG A 284 -5.63 8.45 19.73
N VAL A 285 -6.30 7.69 18.86
CA VAL A 285 -5.72 6.53 18.18
C VAL A 285 -4.52 6.94 17.33
N THR A 286 -4.61 8.06 16.60
CA THR A 286 -3.46 8.56 15.79
C THR A 286 -2.27 8.95 16.66
N LEU A 287 -2.49 9.48 17.85
CA LEU A 287 -1.41 9.84 18.76
C LEU A 287 -0.75 8.60 19.38
N VAL A 288 -1.55 7.66 19.89
CA VAL A 288 -1.04 6.41 20.49
C VAL A 288 -0.30 5.58 19.45
N GLY A 289 -0.86 5.46 18.24
CA GLY A 289 -0.23 4.72 17.14
C GLY A 289 1.10 5.35 16.69
N ALA A 290 1.17 6.69 16.55
CA ALA A 290 2.43 7.37 16.22
C ALA A 290 3.48 7.20 17.33
N GLY A 291 3.07 7.22 18.60
CA GLY A 291 3.94 6.91 19.74
C GLY A 291 4.46 5.47 19.69
N LEU A 292 3.59 4.50 19.40
CA LEU A 292 3.97 3.09 19.24
C LEU A 292 4.98 2.89 18.11
N VAL A 293 4.77 3.54 16.96
CA VAL A 293 5.73 3.51 15.84
C VAL A 293 7.09 4.05 16.28
N THR A 294 7.10 5.21 16.93
CA THR A 294 8.33 5.85 17.40
C THR A 294 9.10 4.96 18.36
N ILE A 295 8.41 4.39 19.36
CA ILE A 295 9.02 3.51 20.36
C ILE A 295 9.54 2.22 19.71
N SER A 296 8.77 1.62 18.80
CA SER A 296 9.17 0.40 18.10
C SER A 296 10.46 0.58 17.30
N PHE A 297 10.63 1.71 16.61
CA PHE A 297 11.90 2.00 15.94
C PHE A 297 13.01 2.33 16.93
N ALA A 298 12.73 3.13 17.97
CA ALA A 298 13.73 3.50 18.97
C ALA A 298 14.30 2.29 19.71
N LEU A 299 13.50 1.26 19.99
CA LEU A 299 13.97 0.02 20.61
C LEU A 299 15.05 -0.70 19.78
N MET A 300 15.09 -0.51 18.46
CA MET A 300 16.12 -1.12 17.61
C MET A 300 17.53 -0.55 17.86
N PHE A 301 17.68 0.61 18.55
CA PHE A 301 18.98 1.05 19.00
C PHE A 301 19.64 0.12 20.01
N LEU A 302 18.88 -0.76 20.65
CA LEU A 302 19.39 -1.76 21.59
C LEU A 302 20.03 -2.99 20.89
N LEU A 303 19.86 -3.14 19.57
CA LEU A 303 20.37 -4.31 18.83
C LEU A 303 21.86 -4.61 19.10
N PRO A 304 22.80 -3.63 19.12
CA PRO A 304 24.20 -3.94 19.35
C PRO A 304 24.52 -4.52 20.73
N ALA A 305 23.64 -4.29 21.71
CA ALA A 305 23.82 -4.79 23.08
C ALA A 305 23.27 -6.21 23.31
N LEU A 306 22.61 -6.79 22.32
CA LEU A 306 21.90 -8.07 22.43
C LEU A 306 22.64 -9.20 21.72
N PRO A 307 22.54 -10.46 22.21
CA PRO A 307 23.01 -11.63 21.46
C PRO A 307 22.16 -11.85 20.21
N LEU A 308 22.73 -12.54 19.21
CA LEU A 308 22.14 -12.71 17.88
C LEU A 308 20.66 -13.16 17.87
N PRO A 309 20.22 -14.19 18.61
CA PRO A 309 18.80 -14.57 18.62
C PRO A 309 17.89 -13.47 19.15
N ALA A 310 18.34 -12.71 20.16
CA ALA A 310 17.58 -11.61 20.73
C ALA A 310 17.51 -10.41 19.79
N GLN A 311 18.55 -10.18 18.95
CA GLN A 311 18.49 -9.16 17.90
C GLN A 311 17.39 -9.45 16.89
N LEU A 312 17.32 -10.69 16.38
CA LEU A 312 16.26 -11.10 15.42
C LEU A 312 14.87 -11.02 16.06
N ALA A 313 14.73 -11.47 17.30
CA ALA A 313 13.48 -11.35 18.04
C ALA A 313 13.05 -9.89 18.24
N LEU A 314 13.99 -9.01 18.57
CA LEU A 314 13.70 -7.57 18.70
C LEU A 314 13.27 -6.94 17.39
N ILE A 315 13.91 -7.30 16.26
CA ILE A 315 13.51 -6.82 14.94
C ILE A 315 12.07 -7.26 14.63
N VAL A 316 11.73 -8.54 14.86
CA VAL A 316 10.36 -9.06 14.66
C VAL A 316 9.34 -8.32 15.53
N LEU A 317 9.62 -8.20 16.84
CA LEU A 317 8.72 -7.51 17.78
C LEU A 317 8.53 -6.04 17.42
N SER A 318 9.61 -5.34 17.05
CA SER A 318 9.54 -3.96 16.60
C SER A 318 8.76 -3.84 15.28
N THR A 319 8.91 -4.81 14.37
CA THR A 319 8.13 -4.86 13.12
C THR A 319 6.64 -4.97 13.41
N ILE A 320 6.25 -5.88 14.28
CA ILE A 320 4.84 -6.01 14.72
C ILE A 320 4.36 -4.69 15.33
N GLY A 321 5.15 -4.08 16.21
CA GLY A 321 4.77 -2.84 16.89
C GLY A 321 4.58 -1.66 15.95
N PHE A 322 5.53 -1.40 15.04
CA PHE A 322 5.38 -0.27 14.14
C PHE A 322 4.30 -0.53 13.05
N ASP A 323 4.14 -1.75 12.55
CA ASP A 323 3.07 -2.08 11.60
C ASP A 323 1.68 -1.90 12.24
N LEU A 324 1.49 -2.36 13.47
CA LEU A 324 0.28 -2.09 14.26
C LEU A 324 0.00 -0.58 14.36
N GLY A 325 1.03 0.20 14.72
CA GLY A 325 0.92 1.65 14.86
C GLY A 325 0.58 2.35 13.54
N VAL A 326 1.25 1.99 12.44
CA VAL A 326 1.01 2.55 11.10
C VAL A 326 -0.40 2.24 10.61
N GLN A 327 -0.87 1.01 10.76
CA GLN A 327 -2.22 0.60 10.32
C GLN A 327 -3.31 1.24 11.18
N ALA A 328 -3.14 1.26 12.51
CA ALA A 328 -4.08 1.90 13.41
C ALA A 328 -4.23 3.40 13.12
N THR A 329 -3.11 4.10 12.89
CA THR A 329 -3.13 5.52 12.53
C THR A 329 -3.75 5.75 11.15
N LEU A 330 -3.50 4.87 10.18
CA LEU A 330 -4.07 4.97 8.84
C LEU A 330 -5.60 4.92 8.89
N VAL A 331 -6.17 3.92 9.57
CA VAL A 331 -7.62 3.78 9.74
C VAL A 331 -8.22 4.99 10.45
N ALA A 332 -7.57 5.47 11.51
CA ALA A 332 -8.04 6.63 12.25
C ALA A 332 -7.92 7.94 11.42
N HIS A 333 -6.86 8.12 10.62
CA HIS A 333 -6.74 9.24 9.69
C HIS A 333 -7.78 9.19 8.59
N GLN A 334 -8.10 8.01 8.03
CA GLN A 334 -9.18 7.85 7.07
C GLN A 334 -10.54 8.26 7.67
N THR A 335 -10.83 7.84 8.91
CA THR A 335 -12.04 8.23 9.61
C THR A 335 -12.15 9.76 9.75
N LEU A 336 -11.05 10.42 10.16
CA LEU A 336 -10.99 11.89 10.27
C LEU A 336 -11.19 12.58 8.92
N VAL A 337 -10.59 12.06 7.87
CA VAL A 337 -10.62 12.66 6.53
C VAL A 337 -11.97 12.46 5.87
N TYR A 338 -12.60 11.29 6.01
CA TYR A 338 -13.89 10.98 5.38
C TYR A 338 -15.07 11.74 5.99
N SER A 339 -14.93 12.26 7.22
CA SER A 339 -15.93 13.10 7.85
C SER A 339 -15.94 14.54 7.35
N LEU A 340 -14.90 14.98 6.60
CA LEU A 340 -14.77 16.38 6.14
C LEU A 340 -15.74 16.73 5.02
N ALA A 341 -15.92 15.83 4.05
CA ALA A 341 -16.84 15.99 2.93
C ALA A 341 -17.31 14.61 2.46
N PRO A 342 -18.47 14.13 2.92
CA PRO A 342 -18.99 12.80 2.60
C PRO A 342 -19.14 12.54 1.10
N GLU A 343 -19.44 13.58 0.31
CA GLU A 343 -19.59 13.53 -1.16
C GLU A 343 -18.23 13.46 -1.90
N ALA A 344 -17.13 13.77 -1.22
CA ALA A 344 -15.78 13.80 -1.78
C ALA A 344 -14.85 12.71 -1.21
N ARG A 345 -15.37 11.68 -0.53
CA ARG A 345 -14.58 10.64 0.15
C ARG A 345 -13.53 10.00 -0.74
N SER A 346 -13.86 9.67 -2.00
CA SER A 346 -12.91 9.08 -2.94
C SER A 346 -11.73 10.01 -3.22
N ARG A 347 -12.01 11.30 -3.44
CA ARG A 347 -10.98 12.33 -3.68
C ARG A 347 -10.14 12.64 -2.45
N LEU A 348 -10.75 12.66 -1.28
CA LEU A 348 -10.06 12.82 0.01
C LEU A 348 -9.13 11.63 0.28
N ASN A 349 -9.59 10.41 0.00
CA ASN A 349 -8.78 9.20 0.11
C ASN A 349 -7.59 9.23 -0.86
N ALA A 350 -7.81 9.65 -2.11
CA ALA A 350 -6.75 9.77 -3.11
C ALA A 350 -5.65 10.74 -2.62
N LEU A 351 -6.01 11.90 -2.07
CA LEU A 351 -5.05 12.86 -1.52
C LEU A 351 -4.29 12.30 -0.32
N LEU A 352 -4.98 11.64 0.61
CA LEU A 352 -4.34 11.00 1.76
C LEU A 352 -3.30 9.96 1.30
N PHE A 353 -3.70 9.03 0.42
CA PHE A 353 -2.81 7.98 -0.06
C PHE A 353 -1.69 8.49 -0.97
N THR A 354 -1.92 9.54 -1.74
CA THR A 354 -0.83 10.20 -2.50
C THR A 354 0.29 10.64 -1.56
N VAL A 355 -0.03 11.30 -0.45
CA VAL A 355 0.99 11.73 0.54
C VAL A 355 1.61 10.54 1.25
N VAL A 356 0.84 9.50 1.57
CA VAL A 356 1.35 8.23 2.11
C VAL A 356 2.43 7.64 1.21
N PHE A 357 2.17 7.52 -0.10
CA PHE A 357 3.12 6.92 -1.04
C PHE A 357 4.28 7.85 -1.40
N ILE A 358 4.11 9.17 -1.37
CA ILE A 358 5.24 10.12 -1.40
C ILE A 358 6.14 9.89 -0.17
N GLY A 359 5.55 9.74 1.01
CA GLY A 359 6.28 9.40 2.23
C GLY A 359 7.03 8.07 2.10
N MET A 360 6.39 7.04 1.54
CA MET A 360 7.03 5.75 1.28
C MET A 360 8.20 5.88 0.29
N ALA A 361 8.03 6.60 -0.82
CA ALA A 361 9.09 6.85 -1.79
C ALA A 361 10.27 7.57 -1.16
N THR A 362 9.99 8.62 -0.38
CA THR A 362 11.01 9.35 0.40
C THR A 362 11.74 8.42 1.38
N GLY A 363 11.00 7.57 2.08
CA GLY A 363 11.54 6.60 3.02
C GLY A 363 12.45 5.57 2.35
N ALA A 364 12.07 5.05 1.20
CA ALA A 364 12.90 4.11 0.43
C ALA A 364 14.23 4.76 -0.01
N ALA A 365 14.18 5.98 -0.54
CA ALA A 365 15.36 6.72 -0.98
C ALA A 365 16.28 7.09 0.20
N LEU A 366 15.73 7.77 1.21
CA LEU A 366 16.51 8.22 2.36
C LEU A 366 16.97 7.06 3.24
N GLY A 367 16.17 6.00 3.39
CA GLY A 367 16.52 4.80 4.12
C GLY A 367 17.72 4.08 3.49
N SER A 368 17.70 3.89 2.17
CA SER A 368 18.81 3.27 1.44
C SER A 368 20.08 4.13 1.48
N LEU A 369 19.94 5.45 1.38
CA LEU A 369 21.06 6.38 1.55
C LEU A 369 21.62 6.35 2.98
N ALA A 370 20.75 6.30 3.99
CA ALA A 370 21.13 6.20 5.40
C ALA A 370 21.85 4.88 5.68
N LEU A 371 21.35 3.76 5.13
CA LEU A 371 22.01 2.46 5.26
C LEU A 371 23.41 2.50 4.63
N ALA A 372 23.54 3.10 3.43
CA ALA A 372 24.81 3.18 2.73
C ALA A 372 25.86 4.03 3.46
N ARG A 373 25.46 5.11 4.15
CA ARG A 373 26.38 6.08 4.80
C ARG A 373 26.61 5.82 6.28
N TRP A 374 25.60 5.39 7.00
CA TRP A 374 25.61 5.29 8.47
C TRP A 374 25.18 3.91 8.98
N GLY A 375 25.01 2.95 8.08
CA GLY A 375 24.56 1.61 8.42
C GLY A 375 23.15 1.57 8.97
N TRP A 376 22.82 0.50 9.67
CA TRP A 376 21.47 0.28 10.20
C TRP A 376 21.01 1.34 11.21
N ASN A 377 21.94 1.86 12.01
CA ASN A 377 21.63 2.95 12.97
C ASN A 377 21.13 4.22 12.25
N GLY A 378 21.62 4.51 11.05
CA GLY A 378 21.11 5.61 10.23
C GLY A 378 19.65 5.40 9.81
N VAL A 379 19.29 4.19 9.42
CA VAL A 379 17.89 3.83 9.06
C VAL A 379 16.97 3.95 10.28
N VAL A 380 17.41 3.41 11.43
CA VAL A 380 16.66 3.48 12.69
C VAL A 380 16.47 4.92 13.15
N THR A 381 17.52 5.74 13.02
CA THR A 381 17.44 7.18 13.35
C THR A 381 16.42 7.89 12.48
N LEU A 382 16.49 7.70 11.16
CA LEU A 382 15.52 8.27 10.22
C LEU A 382 14.08 7.87 10.57
N ALA A 383 13.84 6.57 10.79
CA ALA A 383 12.51 6.04 11.09
C ALA A 383 11.98 6.57 12.45
N THR A 384 12.82 6.62 13.47
CA THR A 384 12.48 7.16 14.80
C THR A 384 12.13 8.65 14.72
N LEU A 385 12.94 9.44 14.02
CA LEU A 385 12.70 10.87 13.85
C LEU A 385 11.42 11.15 13.06
N ALA A 386 11.15 10.37 12.01
CA ALA A 386 9.92 10.47 11.24
C ALA A 386 8.68 10.13 12.08
N GLY A 387 8.77 9.09 12.91
CA GLY A 387 7.72 8.73 13.87
C GLY A 387 7.49 9.83 14.92
N ALA A 388 8.57 10.36 15.51
CA ALA A 388 8.51 11.44 16.49
C ALA A 388 7.93 12.74 15.90
N ALA A 389 8.30 13.08 14.66
CA ALA A 389 7.74 14.22 13.93
C ALA A 389 6.23 14.05 13.68
N SER A 390 5.79 12.85 13.31
CA SER A 390 4.35 12.53 13.18
C SER A 390 3.63 12.68 14.52
N PHE A 391 4.19 12.14 15.60
CA PHE A 391 3.65 12.25 16.94
C PHE A 391 3.51 13.73 17.37
N ALA A 392 4.57 14.53 17.19
CA ALA A 392 4.58 15.97 17.50
C ALA A 392 3.51 16.73 16.69
N LEU A 393 3.40 16.45 15.37
CA LEU A 393 2.39 17.06 14.53
C LEU A 393 0.96 16.73 14.98
N ARG A 394 0.71 15.50 15.45
CA ARG A 394 -0.58 15.09 15.99
C ARG A 394 -0.87 15.72 17.34
N LEU A 395 0.15 15.84 18.19
CA LEU A 395 0.03 16.50 19.49
C LEU A 395 -0.32 17.99 19.33
N ALA A 396 0.41 18.71 18.47
CA ALA A 396 0.14 20.12 18.16
C ALA A 396 -1.27 20.32 17.56
N SER A 397 -1.78 19.35 16.81
CA SER A 397 -3.11 19.44 16.23
C SER A 397 -4.26 19.33 17.25
N ARG A 398 -4.00 18.86 18.46
CA ARG A 398 -5.00 18.81 19.56
C ARG A 398 -5.23 20.18 20.19
N HIS A 399 -4.17 20.97 20.35
CA HIS A 399 -4.24 22.28 21.01
C HIS A 399 -4.96 23.35 20.17
N LEU A 400 -5.15 23.13 18.89
CA LEU A 400 -5.81 24.08 17.97
C LEU A 400 -7.32 23.81 17.79
N LYS A 401 -7.89 22.82 18.50
CA LYS A 401 -9.35 22.55 18.57
C LYS A 401 -10.01 23.09 19.83
N ASN A 402 -9.21 23.69 20.73
CA ASN A 402 -9.64 24.47 21.88
C ASN A 402 -9.39 25.97 21.60
#